data_2d25e6b184483dd3d3695ca3e57a1f8b
#
_entry.id   2d25e6b184483dd3d3695ca3e57a1f8b
#
_cell.length_a   1.000
_cell.length_b   1.000
_cell.length_c   1.000
_cell.angle_alpha   90.00
_cell.angle_beta   90.00
_cell.angle_gamma   90.00
#
_symmetry.space_group_name_H-M   'P 1'
#
loop_
_entity.id
_entity.type
_entity.pdbx_description
1 polymer ?
#
loop_
_entity_poly.entity_id
_entity_poly.type
_entity_poly.pdbx_seq_one_letter_code
_entity_poly.pdbx_strand_id
1 'polypeptide(L)'
;MLDLRPVGYVIGLLVAVMGVAMVGPLLFDLYEGDPEWLTFLQSSVITATIGAILALACANGVSAGLNVRLSFLLTTLVWIALPAFGSLPFIFGETDLSIVDAMFEAVSGMTTTGTTAIAGLETHSYGILLWRGILQWLGGLGIVIVAMIFLPVMKVGGMQFFQSEGFDTFGKALPRAMDIAKGLLSIYITLTVICALAYVFSGMNLQDSIVHAFTTIATGGYSTTDASFAAFPGAPQYVAVAFMIDRKSTRLNSS
;
A
#
# COMPACT_ATOMS: atom_id res chain seq x y z
N MET A 1 -31.60 5.47 8.18
CA MET A 1 -30.65 5.75 7.08
C MET A 1 -29.27 5.36 7.56
N LEU A 2 -28.43 4.73 6.70
CA LEU A 2 -27.02 4.46 7.01
C LEU A 2 -26.25 5.79 6.95
N ASP A 3 -25.60 6.17 8.04
CA ASP A 3 -24.69 7.31 8.03
C ASP A 3 -23.35 6.88 7.40
N LEU A 4 -23.05 7.38 6.20
CA LEU A 4 -21.84 7.05 5.44
C LEU A 4 -20.65 7.93 5.79
N ARG A 5 -20.81 8.94 6.65
CA ARG A 5 -19.76 9.89 7.00
C ARG A 5 -18.51 9.23 7.60
N PRO A 6 -18.61 8.20 8.51
CA PRO A 6 -17.42 7.53 9.01
C PRO A 6 -16.60 6.86 7.91
N VAL A 7 -17.26 6.27 6.90
CA VAL A 7 -16.63 5.64 5.75
C VAL A 7 -15.93 6.69 4.88
N GLY A 8 -16.64 7.78 4.55
CA GLY A 8 -16.08 8.88 3.77
C GLY A 8 -14.88 9.54 4.44
N TYR A 9 -14.91 9.68 5.78
CA TYR A 9 -13.80 10.22 6.54
C TYR A 9 -12.53 9.37 6.39
N VAL A 10 -12.65 8.05 6.58
CA VAL A 10 -11.51 7.13 6.49
C VAL A 10 -10.96 7.08 5.06
N ILE A 11 -11.85 7.00 4.05
CA ILE A 11 -11.42 7.00 2.64
C ILE A 11 -10.71 8.31 2.31
N GLY A 12 -11.28 9.46 2.70
CA GLY A 12 -10.66 10.76 2.47
C GLY A 12 -9.28 10.87 3.08
N LEU A 13 -9.10 10.36 4.30
CA LEU A 13 -7.79 10.35 4.97
C LEU A 13 -6.79 9.46 4.22
N LEU A 14 -7.20 8.25 3.81
CA LEU A 14 -6.33 7.32 3.07
C LEU A 14 -5.94 7.88 1.70
N VAL A 15 -6.88 8.51 0.98
CA VAL A 15 -6.60 9.20 -0.29
C VAL A 15 -5.65 10.37 -0.08
N ALA A 16 -5.81 11.18 0.98
CA ALA A 16 -4.89 12.26 1.28
C ALA A 16 -3.47 11.74 1.58
N VAL A 17 -3.35 10.67 2.36
CA VAL A 17 -2.06 10.02 2.64
C VAL A 17 -1.42 9.48 1.36
N MET A 18 -2.20 8.91 0.44
CA MET A 18 -1.71 8.47 -0.87
C MET A 18 -1.17 9.66 -1.69
N GLY A 19 -1.87 10.80 -1.69
CA GLY A 19 -1.36 12.03 -2.33
C GLY A 19 -0.02 12.48 -1.74
N VAL A 20 0.16 12.38 -0.42
CA VAL A 20 1.44 12.66 0.23
C VAL A 20 2.51 11.64 -0.18
N ALA A 21 2.17 10.37 -0.33
CA ALA A 21 3.12 9.33 -0.77
C ALA A 21 3.68 9.60 -2.18
N MET A 22 2.92 10.26 -3.06
CA MET A 22 3.38 10.66 -4.40
C MET A 22 4.52 11.70 -4.36
N VAL A 23 4.73 12.37 -3.22
CA VAL A 23 5.85 13.31 -3.05
C VAL A 23 7.21 12.59 -3.12
N GLY A 24 7.28 11.32 -2.76
CA GLY A 24 8.51 10.53 -2.88
C GLY A 24 9.01 10.45 -4.32
N PRO A 25 8.22 9.87 -5.26
CA PRO A 25 8.53 9.87 -6.69
C PRO A 25 8.77 11.26 -7.27
N LEU A 26 7.96 12.26 -6.89
CA LEU A 26 8.14 13.66 -7.31
C LEU A 26 9.56 14.17 -7.00
N LEU A 27 10.01 14.00 -5.76
CA LEU A 27 11.33 14.48 -5.34
C LEU A 27 12.45 13.72 -6.06
N PHE A 28 12.22 12.48 -6.40
CA PHE A 28 13.19 11.65 -7.09
C PHE A 28 13.36 12.11 -8.55
N ASP A 29 12.25 12.24 -9.30
CA ASP A 29 12.30 12.73 -10.68
C ASP A 29 12.83 14.17 -10.75
N LEU A 30 12.47 15.03 -9.76
CA LEU A 30 13.02 16.38 -9.66
C LEU A 30 14.54 16.37 -9.44
N TYR A 31 15.06 15.45 -8.64
CA TYR A 31 16.50 15.30 -8.39
C TYR A 31 17.25 14.81 -9.65
N GLU A 32 16.66 13.88 -10.40
CA GLU A 32 17.22 13.39 -11.66
C GLU A 32 17.06 14.41 -12.82
N GLY A 33 16.25 15.44 -12.64
CA GLY A 33 15.93 16.43 -13.68
C GLY A 33 14.96 15.90 -14.75
N ASP A 34 14.23 14.83 -14.44
CA ASP A 34 13.22 14.24 -15.32
C ASP A 34 11.95 15.10 -15.33
N PRO A 35 11.37 15.47 -16.48
CA PRO A 35 10.16 16.29 -16.57
C PRO A 35 8.93 15.64 -15.93
N GLU A 36 8.92 14.33 -15.72
CA GLU A 36 7.83 13.57 -15.07
C GLU A 36 7.55 14.02 -13.61
N TRP A 37 8.44 14.78 -12.97
CA TRP A 37 8.13 15.35 -11.65
C TRP A 37 6.84 16.19 -11.63
N LEU A 38 6.49 16.85 -12.77
CA LEU A 38 5.24 17.62 -12.91
C LEU A 38 4.00 16.72 -12.83
N THR A 39 4.07 15.55 -13.42
CA THR A 39 3.02 14.51 -13.35
C THR A 39 2.73 14.11 -11.92
N PHE A 40 3.79 13.86 -11.14
CA PHE A 40 3.64 13.54 -9.72
C PHE A 40 3.14 14.73 -8.90
N LEU A 41 3.58 15.96 -9.21
CA LEU A 41 3.07 17.16 -8.55
C LEU A 41 1.56 17.33 -8.76
N GLN A 42 1.10 17.25 -10.00
CA GLN A 42 -0.32 17.37 -10.36
C GLN A 42 -1.15 16.27 -9.66
N SER A 43 -0.72 15.01 -9.78
CA SER A 43 -1.38 13.86 -9.17
C SER A 43 -1.43 13.97 -7.65
N SER A 44 -0.34 14.37 -7.00
CA SER A 44 -0.24 14.58 -5.55
C SER A 44 -1.21 15.66 -5.07
N VAL A 45 -1.20 16.83 -5.71
CA VAL A 45 -2.06 17.97 -5.34
C VAL A 45 -3.53 17.60 -5.50
N ILE A 46 -3.93 16.98 -6.62
CA ILE A 46 -5.31 16.55 -6.87
C ILE A 46 -5.73 15.53 -5.80
N THR A 47 -4.94 14.49 -5.61
CA THR A 47 -5.24 13.40 -4.68
C THR A 47 -5.31 13.89 -3.24
N ALA A 48 -4.31 14.66 -2.79
CA ALA A 48 -4.28 15.18 -1.41
C ALA A 48 -5.44 16.16 -1.16
N THR A 49 -5.73 17.04 -2.11
CA THR A 49 -6.82 18.03 -1.97
C THR A 49 -8.18 17.35 -1.90
N ILE A 50 -8.49 16.43 -2.83
CA ILE A 50 -9.77 15.70 -2.84
C ILE A 50 -9.91 14.86 -1.57
N GLY A 51 -8.83 14.15 -1.17
CA GLY A 51 -8.81 13.38 0.05
C GLY A 51 -9.06 14.23 1.30
N ALA A 52 -8.39 15.38 1.42
CA ALA A 52 -8.58 16.30 2.52
C ALA A 52 -10.00 16.89 2.58
N ILE A 53 -10.54 17.34 1.44
CA ILE A 53 -11.91 17.86 1.34
C ILE A 53 -12.91 16.78 1.78
N LEU A 54 -12.78 15.54 1.29
CA LEU A 54 -13.66 14.44 1.65
C LEU A 54 -13.57 14.12 3.16
N ALA A 55 -12.36 14.06 3.71
CA ALA A 55 -12.16 13.84 5.15
C ALA A 55 -12.80 14.95 5.97
N LEU A 56 -12.58 16.22 5.63
CA LEU A 56 -13.16 17.35 6.34
C LEU A 56 -14.69 17.39 6.25
N ALA A 57 -15.25 17.13 5.08
CA ALA A 57 -16.70 17.08 4.86
C ALA A 57 -17.38 15.98 5.69
N CYS A 58 -16.67 14.89 5.96
CA CYS A 58 -17.15 13.73 6.71
C CYS A 58 -16.72 13.72 8.19
N ALA A 59 -15.94 14.68 8.66
CA ALA A 59 -15.35 14.69 10.00
C ALA A 59 -16.37 14.58 11.14
N ASN A 60 -17.58 15.14 10.97
CA ASN A 60 -18.64 15.09 11.98
C ASN A 60 -19.23 13.68 12.17
N GLY A 61 -18.91 12.72 11.30
CA GLY A 61 -19.40 11.33 11.39
C GLY A 61 -18.52 10.41 12.26
N VAL A 62 -17.33 10.86 12.66
CA VAL A 62 -16.34 10.03 13.39
C VAL A 62 -16.88 9.47 14.70
N SER A 63 -17.72 10.24 15.42
CA SER A 63 -18.31 9.84 16.69
C SER A 63 -19.32 8.69 16.59
N ALA A 64 -19.88 8.43 15.42
CA ALA A 64 -20.86 7.36 15.19
C ALA A 64 -20.24 5.95 15.14
N GLY A 65 -18.92 5.86 14.97
CA GLY A 65 -18.20 4.58 14.88
C GLY A 65 -18.51 3.77 13.61
N LEU A 66 -17.80 2.65 13.44
CA LEU A 66 -18.01 1.71 12.34
C LEU A 66 -18.78 0.49 12.85
N ASN A 67 -19.93 0.20 12.25
CA ASN A 67 -20.63 -1.07 12.41
C ASN A 67 -20.19 -2.07 11.31
N VAL A 68 -20.62 -3.35 11.45
CA VAL A 68 -20.25 -4.42 10.50
C VAL A 68 -20.54 -4.05 9.04
N ARG A 69 -21.71 -3.46 8.78
CA ARG A 69 -22.12 -3.08 7.40
C ARG A 69 -21.22 -1.96 6.83
N LEU A 70 -20.92 -0.95 7.66
CA LEU A 70 -20.03 0.14 7.28
C LEU A 70 -18.59 -0.34 7.07
N SER A 71 -18.15 -1.34 7.85
CA SER A 71 -16.82 -1.94 7.67
C SER A 71 -16.70 -2.68 6.34
N PHE A 72 -17.70 -3.48 5.95
CA PHE A 72 -17.72 -4.10 4.62
C PHE A 72 -17.74 -3.07 3.49
N LEU A 73 -18.58 -2.04 3.62
CA LEU A 73 -18.66 -0.96 2.64
C LEU A 73 -17.34 -0.20 2.54
N LEU A 74 -16.72 0.13 3.68
CA LEU A 74 -15.41 0.77 3.73
C LEU A 74 -14.37 -0.05 2.96
N THR A 75 -14.27 -1.34 3.24
CA THR A 75 -13.31 -2.21 2.56
C THR A 75 -13.52 -2.23 1.05
N THR A 76 -14.76 -2.41 0.60
CA THR A 76 -15.06 -2.40 -0.84
C THR A 76 -14.69 -1.07 -1.50
N LEU A 77 -15.07 0.05 -0.87
CA LEU A 77 -14.81 1.38 -1.42
C LEU A 77 -13.33 1.76 -1.40
N VAL A 78 -12.56 1.32 -0.41
CA VAL A 78 -11.11 1.53 -0.36
C VAL A 78 -10.42 0.88 -1.55
N TRP A 79 -10.78 -0.37 -1.89
CA TRP A 79 -10.23 -1.09 -3.04
C TRP A 79 -10.65 -0.53 -4.40
N ILE A 80 -11.59 0.38 -4.44
CA ILE A 80 -11.96 1.13 -5.64
C ILE A 80 -11.30 2.52 -5.64
N ALA A 81 -11.43 3.25 -4.52
CA ALA A 81 -10.97 4.62 -4.44
C ALA A 81 -9.46 4.76 -4.50
N LEU A 82 -8.71 3.96 -3.73
CA LEU A 82 -7.25 4.09 -3.71
C LEU A 82 -6.62 3.79 -5.08
N PRO A 83 -6.96 2.69 -5.80
CA PRO A 83 -6.43 2.50 -7.14
C PRO A 83 -6.85 3.60 -8.13
N ALA A 84 -8.07 4.15 -8.02
CA ALA A 84 -8.52 5.23 -8.89
C ALA A 84 -7.65 6.49 -8.76
N PHE A 85 -7.29 6.88 -7.54
CA PHE A 85 -6.34 7.97 -7.33
C PHE A 85 -4.89 7.54 -7.59
N GLY A 86 -4.54 6.30 -7.29
CA GLY A 86 -3.22 5.73 -7.54
C GLY A 86 -2.87 5.61 -9.02
N SER A 87 -3.87 5.57 -9.91
CA SER A 87 -3.68 5.53 -11.37
C SER A 87 -3.35 6.89 -11.99
N LEU A 88 -3.56 8.01 -11.27
CA LEU A 88 -3.36 9.36 -11.83
C LEU A 88 -1.95 9.59 -12.38
N PRO A 89 -0.85 9.19 -11.71
CA PRO A 89 0.48 9.32 -12.29
C PRO A 89 0.65 8.55 -13.61
N PHE A 90 -0.02 7.42 -13.77
CA PHE A 90 0.02 6.66 -15.01
C PHE A 90 -0.85 7.28 -16.12
N ILE A 91 -1.94 8.00 -15.76
CA ILE A 91 -2.82 8.68 -16.74
C ILE A 91 -2.19 9.97 -17.23
N PHE A 92 -1.50 10.71 -16.37
CA PHE A 92 -0.92 12.01 -16.69
C PHE A 92 0.52 11.93 -17.20
N GLY A 93 1.21 10.82 -16.90
CA GLY A 93 2.59 10.58 -17.29
C GLY A 93 2.76 10.01 -18.69
N GLU A 94 4.01 9.93 -19.14
CA GLU A 94 4.37 9.41 -20.45
C GLU A 94 4.43 7.86 -20.46
N THR A 95 3.34 7.21 -20.01
CA THR A 95 3.25 5.73 -19.95
C THR A 95 2.53 5.13 -21.14
N ASP A 96 1.96 5.96 -22.03
CA ASP A 96 1.10 5.56 -23.16
C ASP A 96 -0.07 4.64 -22.79
N LEU A 97 -0.45 4.57 -21.50
CA LEU A 97 -1.55 3.75 -21.03
C LEU A 97 -2.92 4.41 -21.28
N SER A 98 -3.88 3.60 -21.69
CA SER A 98 -5.27 4.03 -21.62
C SER A 98 -5.71 4.19 -20.15
N ILE A 99 -6.81 4.94 -19.90
CA ILE A 99 -7.36 5.08 -18.53
C ILE A 99 -7.66 3.71 -17.90
N VAL A 100 -8.10 2.74 -18.71
CA VAL A 100 -8.41 1.38 -18.25
C VAL A 100 -7.13 0.64 -17.86
N ASP A 101 -6.09 0.74 -18.66
CA ASP A 101 -4.81 0.09 -18.38
C ASP A 101 -4.10 0.74 -17.17
N ALA A 102 -4.16 2.06 -17.06
CA ALA A 102 -3.64 2.79 -15.89
C ALA A 102 -4.36 2.39 -14.59
N MET A 103 -5.70 2.23 -14.66
CA MET A 103 -6.48 1.72 -13.53
C MET A 103 -6.13 0.26 -13.21
N PHE A 104 -5.95 -0.57 -14.26
CA PHE A 104 -5.50 -1.97 -14.10
C PHE A 104 -4.14 -2.04 -13.41
N GLU A 105 -3.16 -1.23 -13.84
CA GLU A 105 -1.82 -1.16 -13.25
C GLU A 105 -1.89 -0.77 -11.77
N ALA A 106 -2.70 0.25 -11.42
CA ALA A 106 -2.88 0.68 -10.05
C ALA A 106 -3.58 -0.39 -9.18
N VAL A 107 -4.62 -1.06 -9.70
CA VAL A 107 -5.29 -2.17 -9.01
C VAL A 107 -4.32 -3.32 -8.78
N SER A 108 -3.58 -3.73 -9.81
CA SER A 108 -2.58 -4.80 -9.74
C SER A 108 -1.48 -4.49 -8.72
N GLY A 109 -1.03 -3.22 -8.67
CA GLY A 109 -0.10 -2.74 -7.65
C GLY A 109 -0.70 -2.85 -6.26
N MET A 110 -1.83 -2.21 -6.00
CA MET A 110 -2.48 -2.18 -4.69
C MET A 110 -2.91 -3.55 -4.16
N THR A 111 -3.34 -4.46 -5.04
CA THR A 111 -3.71 -5.84 -4.65
C THR A 111 -2.50 -6.77 -4.55
N THR A 112 -1.30 -6.26 -4.79
CA THR A 112 -0.05 -7.03 -4.81
C THR A 112 -0.07 -8.21 -5.79
N THR A 113 -0.84 -8.08 -6.90
CA THR A 113 -0.97 -9.12 -7.94
C THR A 113 0.29 -9.19 -8.81
N GLY A 114 0.88 -8.03 -9.15
CA GLY A 114 2.13 -7.95 -9.90
C GLY A 114 2.02 -8.11 -11.41
N THR A 115 0.81 -8.19 -11.96
CA THR A 115 0.60 -8.17 -13.40
C THR A 115 0.69 -6.73 -13.91
N THR A 116 1.46 -6.49 -15.00
CA THR A 116 1.68 -5.15 -15.54
C THR A 116 1.10 -4.98 -16.93
N ALA A 117 0.55 -3.80 -17.22
CA ALA A 117 0.17 -3.34 -18.54
C ALA A 117 1.27 -2.47 -19.17
N ILE A 118 2.24 -1.99 -18.38
CA ILE A 118 3.37 -1.19 -18.86
C ILE A 118 4.40 -2.12 -19.50
N ALA A 119 4.88 -1.75 -20.67
CA ALA A 119 5.97 -2.41 -21.37
C ALA A 119 7.14 -1.44 -21.54
N GLY A 120 8.37 -1.96 -21.69
CA GLY A 120 9.56 -1.13 -21.81
C GLY A 120 9.90 -0.41 -20.50
N LEU A 121 9.82 -1.09 -19.36
CA LEU A 121 10.01 -0.53 -18.04
C LEU A 121 11.31 0.27 -17.89
N GLU A 122 12.36 -0.14 -18.58
CA GLU A 122 13.68 0.50 -18.57
C GLU A 122 13.69 1.89 -19.21
N THR A 123 12.64 2.27 -19.96
CA THR A 123 12.53 3.56 -20.66
C THR A 123 11.72 4.60 -19.87
N HIS A 124 11.04 4.18 -18.82
CA HIS A 124 10.22 5.07 -17.98
C HIS A 124 11.04 5.76 -16.90
N SER A 125 10.54 6.92 -16.43
CA SER A 125 11.16 7.63 -15.31
C SER A 125 11.25 6.74 -14.06
N TYR A 126 12.26 6.99 -13.25
CA TYR A 126 12.39 6.26 -11.99
C TYR A 126 11.22 6.53 -11.05
N GLY A 127 10.63 7.72 -11.09
CA GLY A 127 9.44 8.04 -10.32
C GLY A 127 8.27 7.11 -10.62
N ILE A 128 8.01 6.79 -11.89
CA ILE A 128 6.98 5.83 -12.30
C ILE A 128 7.27 4.43 -11.73
N LEU A 129 8.53 3.95 -11.86
CA LEU A 129 8.92 2.65 -11.33
C LEU A 129 8.84 2.60 -9.79
N LEU A 130 9.26 3.67 -9.11
CA LEU A 130 9.15 3.81 -7.67
C LEU A 130 7.68 3.84 -7.22
N TRP A 131 6.81 4.55 -7.97
CA TRP A 131 5.39 4.62 -7.66
C TRP A 131 4.71 3.25 -7.72
N ARG A 132 5.03 2.45 -8.73
CA ARG A 132 4.58 1.05 -8.83
C ARG A 132 4.98 0.25 -7.57
N GLY A 133 6.23 0.39 -7.15
CA GLY A 133 6.73 -0.24 -5.90
C GLY A 133 5.99 0.24 -4.65
N ILE A 134 5.75 1.56 -4.53
CA ILE A 134 5.01 2.16 -3.41
C ILE A 134 3.56 1.66 -3.38
N LEU A 135 2.88 1.55 -4.52
CA LEU A 135 1.52 1.01 -4.58
C LEU A 135 1.47 -0.43 -4.04
N GLN A 136 2.42 -1.28 -4.42
CA GLN A 136 2.49 -2.65 -3.86
C GLN A 136 2.80 -2.63 -2.36
N TRP A 137 3.71 -1.78 -1.93
CA TRP A 137 4.08 -1.66 -0.53
C TRP A 137 2.91 -1.20 0.35
N LEU A 138 2.19 -0.17 -0.08
CA LEU A 138 0.98 0.32 0.59
C LEU A 138 -0.14 -0.73 0.58
N GLY A 139 -0.33 -1.42 -0.54
CA GLY A 139 -1.31 -2.50 -0.67
C GLY A 139 -1.04 -3.68 0.26
N GLY A 140 0.23 -4.12 0.35
CA GLY A 140 0.65 -5.17 1.26
C GLY A 140 0.41 -4.82 2.73
N LEU A 141 0.61 -3.56 3.12
CA LEU A 141 0.27 -3.05 4.44
C LEU A 141 -1.25 -2.94 4.63
N GLY A 142 -1.97 -2.46 3.61
CA GLY A 142 -3.42 -2.29 3.63
C GLY A 142 -4.16 -3.59 3.90
N ILE A 143 -3.75 -4.69 3.27
CA ILE A 143 -4.33 -6.04 3.50
C ILE A 143 -4.19 -6.45 4.98
N VAL A 144 -3.04 -6.20 5.59
CA VAL A 144 -2.80 -6.53 7.01
C VAL A 144 -3.69 -5.70 7.93
N ILE A 145 -3.83 -4.40 7.67
CA ILE A 145 -4.67 -3.50 8.47
C ILE A 145 -6.15 -3.89 8.33
N VAL A 146 -6.61 -4.16 7.12
CA VAL A 146 -7.98 -4.62 6.85
C VAL A 146 -8.26 -5.93 7.59
N ALA A 147 -7.37 -6.91 7.51
CA ALA A 147 -7.52 -8.18 8.23
C ALA A 147 -7.66 -7.95 9.75
N MET A 148 -6.85 -7.06 10.34
CA MET A 148 -6.92 -6.75 11.76
C MET A 148 -8.22 -6.05 12.19
N ILE A 149 -8.79 -5.21 11.33
CA ILE A 149 -10.08 -4.55 11.60
C ILE A 149 -11.22 -5.57 11.56
N PHE A 150 -11.16 -6.54 10.63
CA PHE A 150 -12.22 -7.54 10.45
C PHE A 150 -12.17 -8.68 11.45
N LEU A 151 -10.99 -9.14 11.86
CA LEU A 151 -10.86 -10.27 12.81
C LEU A 151 -11.69 -10.10 14.09
N PRO A 152 -11.67 -8.95 14.80
CA PRO A 152 -12.50 -8.74 15.98
C PRO A 152 -14.00 -8.65 15.67
N VAL A 153 -14.35 -8.10 14.48
CA VAL A 153 -15.74 -7.86 14.07
C VAL A 153 -16.42 -9.16 13.65
N MET A 154 -15.70 -10.08 12.99
CA MET A 154 -16.25 -11.34 12.51
C MET A 154 -16.37 -12.43 13.58
N LYS A 155 -15.83 -12.22 14.78
CA LYS A 155 -15.84 -13.22 15.88
C LYS A 155 -15.29 -14.59 15.47
N VAL A 156 -14.37 -14.65 14.53
CA VAL A 156 -13.77 -15.87 14.00
C VAL A 156 -12.59 -16.27 14.90
N GLY A 157 -12.56 -17.52 15.32
CA GLY A 157 -11.43 -18.14 16.01
C GLY A 157 -11.36 -17.89 17.53
N GLY A 158 -12.11 -18.65 18.33
CA GLY A 158 -11.83 -18.85 19.76
C GLY A 158 -12.03 -17.63 20.69
N MET A 159 -12.20 -16.43 20.19
CA MET A 159 -12.40 -15.21 20.99
C MET A 159 -13.76 -15.16 21.73
N GLN A 160 -14.64 -16.12 21.43
CA GLN A 160 -15.90 -16.29 22.18
C GLN A 160 -15.65 -16.76 23.63
N PHE A 161 -14.53 -17.45 23.88
CA PHE A 161 -14.16 -17.90 25.24
C PHE A 161 -13.70 -16.76 26.15
N PHE A 162 -13.19 -15.66 25.59
CA PHE A 162 -12.74 -14.51 26.38
C PHE A 162 -13.84 -13.50 26.73
N GLN A 163 -15.04 -13.63 26.14
CA GLN A 163 -16.20 -12.78 26.48
C GLN A 163 -17.06 -13.30 27.63
N SER A 164 -16.85 -14.54 28.07
CA SER A 164 -17.66 -15.13 29.17
C SER A 164 -17.23 -14.69 30.56
N GLU A 165 -16.08 -14.07 30.74
CA GLU A 165 -15.66 -13.48 32.01
C GLU A 165 -15.76 -11.95 31.92
N GLY A 166 -16.89 -11.43 32.31
CA GLY A 166 -17.36 -10.10 32.73
C GLY A 166 -16.37 -8.92 32.76
N PHE A 167 -15.63 -8.68 31.67
CA PHE A 167 -14.81 -7.48 31.56
C PHE A 167 -15.37 -6.55 30.48
N ASP A 168 -15.64 -5.31 30.89
CA ASP A 168 -15.91 -4.15 30.00
C ASP A 168 -14.77 -3.94 28.98
N THR A 169 -14.82 -4.65 27.86
CA THR A 169 -13.67 -4.79 26.95
C THR A 169 -13.71 -3.90 25.73
N PHE A 170 -14.81 -3.20 25.47
CA PHE A 170 -14.89 -2.29 24.31
C PHE A 170 -13.94 -1.07 24.43
N GLY A 171 -13.72 -0.54 25.65
CA GLY A 171 -12.79 0.57 25.88
C GLY A 171 -11.30 0.20 25.80
N LYS A 172 -10.95 -1.09 25.95
CA LYS A 172 -9.56 -1.57 25.95
C LYS A 172 -9.13 -2.29 24.68
N ALA A 173 -10.06 -2.66 23.80
CA ALA A 173 -9.76 -3.36 22.56
C ALA A 173 -9.15 -2.42 21.48
N LEU A 174 -9.60 -1.17 21.41
CA LEU A 174 -9.10 -0.18 20.45
C LEU A 174 -7.63 0.20 20.69
N PRO A 175 -7.18 0.52 21.92
CA PRO A 175 -5.77 0.78 22.19
C PRO A 175 -4.87 -0.40 21.82
N ARG A 176 -5.30 -1.63 22.14
CA ARG A 176 -4.55 -2.84 21.84
C ARG A 176 -4.42 -3.11 20.34
N ALA A 177 -5.49 -2.88 19.56
CA ALA A 177 -5.44 -2.98 18.10
C ALA A 177 -4.48 -1.94 17.49
N MET A 178 -4.46 -0.73 18.03
CA MET A 178 -3.56 0.34 17.60
C MET A 178 -2.10 0.02 17.92
N ASP A 179 -1.81 -0.56 19.07
CA ASP A 179 -0.45 -0.96 19.45
C ASP A 179 0.05 -2.14 18.58
N ILE A 180 -0.81 -3.10 18.26
CA ILE A 180 -0.51 -4.17 17.32
C ILE A 180 -0.23 -3.60 15.92
N ALA A 181 -1.07 -2.65 15.45
CA ALA A 181 -0.87 -2.00 14.16
C ALA A 181 0.46 -1.25 14.07
N LYS A 182 0.82 -0.50 15.12
CA LYS A 182 2.13 0.18 15.20
C LYS A 182 3.29 -0.81 15.21
N GLY A 183 3.17 -1.90 15.96
CA GLY A 183 4.17 -2.96 16.00
C GLY A 183 4.38 -3.60 14.62
N LEU A 184 3.30 -3.96 13.94
CA LEU A 184 3.35 -4.54 12.59
C LEU A 184 3.92 -3.54 11.56
N LEU A 185 3.54 -2.27 11.63
CA LEU A 185 4.10 -1.23 10.77
C LEU A 185 5.60 -1.08 11.00
N SER A 186 6.04 -1.06 12.25
CA SER A 186 7.47 -0.99 12.59
C SER A 186 8.26 -2.17 12.02
N ILE A 187 7.75 -3.39 12.19
CA ILE A 187 8.36 -4.61 11.63
C ILE A 187 8.39 -4.53 10.10
N TYR A 188 7.29 -4.09 9.48
CA TYR A 188 7.19 -3.98 8.02
C TYR A 188 8.22 -3.00 7.44
N ILE A 189 8.37 -1.83 8.07
CA ILE A 189 9.39 -0.83 7.69
C ILE A 189 10.79 -1.39 7.91
N THR A 190 11.05 -2.00 9.07
CA THR A 190 12.36 -2.56 9.40
C THR A 190 12.78 -3.64 8.41
N LEU A 191 11.88 -4.57 8.08
CA LEU A 191 12.12 -5.61 7.08
C LEU A 191 12.37 -5.01 5.70
N THR A 192 11.64 -3.95 5.32
CA THR A 192 11.86 -3.26 4.05
C THR A 192 13.26 -2.67 3.97
N VAL A 193 13.71 -2.00 5.04
CA VAL A 193 15.07 -1.43 5.08
C VAL A 193 16.14 -2.52 5.01
N ILE A 194 15.98 -3.59 5.79
CA ILE A 194 16.92 -4.73 5.77
C ILE A 194 16.95 -5.38 4.38
N CYS A 195 15.81 -5.56 3.74
CA CYS A 195 15.72 -6.10 2.39
C CYS A 195 16.40 -5.21 1.34
N ALA A 196 16.19 -3.88 1.41
CA ALA A 196 16.87 -2.93 0.54
C ALA A 196 18.40 -2.99 0.69
N LEU A 197 18.89 -3.01 1.93
CA LEU A 197 20.32 -3.16 2.21
C LEU A 197 20.85 -4.50 1.67
N ALA A 198 20.12 -5.59 1.86
CA ALA A 198 20.50 -6.90 1.33
C ALA A 198 20.63 -6.88 -0.21
N TYR A 199 19.73 -6.18 -0.92
CA TYR A 199 19.84 -6.01 -2.37
C TYR A 199 21.07 -5.17 -2.76
N VAL A 200 21.33 -4.05 -2.07
CA VAL A 200 22.56 -3.26 -2.31
C VAL A 200 23.81 -4.11 -2.11
N PHE A 201 23.90 -4.87 -1.02
CA PHE A 201 25.04 -5.75 -0.77
C PHE A 201 25.14 -6.92 -1.75
N SER A 202 24.05 -7.30 -2.39
CA SER A 202 24.04 -8.31 -3.45
C SER A 202 24.46 -7.78 -4.83
N GLY A 203 24.76 -6.47 -4.93
CA GLY A 203 25.30 -5.85 -6.14
C GLY A 203 24.25 -5.11 -6.99
N MET A 204 23.00 -4.97 -6.54
CA MET A 204 22.00 -4.12 -7.20
C MET A 204 22.32 -2.63 -6.92
N ASN A 205 22.02 -1.76 -7.89
CA ASN A 205 22.07 -0.32 -7.66
C ASN A 205 21.04 0.11 -6.59
N LEU A 206 21.21 1.30 -6.03
CA LEU A 206 20.36 1.78 -4.94
C LEU A 206 18.89 1.94 -5.37
N GLN A 207 18.65 2.42 -6.57
CA GLN A 207 17.31 2.67 -7.11
C GLN A 207 16.53 1.35 -7.23
N ASP A 208 17.11 0.37 -7.93
CA ASP A 208 16.51 -0.95 -8.08
C ASP A 208 16.33 -1.64 -6.73
N SER A 209 17.29 -1.49 -5.81
CA SER A 209 17.23 -2.08 -4.48
C SER A 209 16.02 -1.58 -3.67
N ILE A 210 15.71 -0.28 -3.74
CA ILE A 210 14.56 0.31 -3.05
C ILE A 210 13.24 -0.21 -3.63
N VAL A 211 13.10 -0.15 -4.96
CA VAL A 211 11.87 -0.62 -5.63
C VAL A 211 11.65 -2.09 -5.37
N HIS A 212 12.68 -2.92 -5.58
CA HIS A 212 12.56 -4.37 -5.34
C HIS A 212 12.36 -4.72 -3.85
N ALA A 213 12.87 -3.93 -2.90
CA ALA A 213 12.55 -4.13 -1.50
C ALA A 213 11.07 -3.90 -1.20
N PHE A 214 10.47 -2.85 -1.75
CA PHE A 214 9.03 -2.59 -1.62
C PHE A 214 8.20 -3.75 -2.17
N THR A 215 8.52 -4.20 -3.38
CA THR A 215 7.76 -5.25 -4.06
C THR A 215 7.98 -6.64 -3.46
N THR A 216 9.18 -6.93 -2.97
CA THR A 216 9.53 -8.20 -2.30
C THR A 216 8.82 -8.31 -0.95
N ILE A 217 8.90 -7.28 -0.10
CA ILE A 217 8.23 -7.28 1.20
C ILE A 217 6.70 -7.28 1.04
N ALA A 218 6.18 -6.64 0.01
CA ALA A 218 4.75 -6.74 -0.35
C ALA A 218 4.39 -8.09 -0.96
N THR A 219 5.37 -8.92 -1.36
CA THR A 219 5.16 -10.14 -2.17
C THR A 219 4.39 -9.89 -3.46
N GLY A 220 4.62 -8.72 -4.08
CA GLY A 220 3.86 -8.24 -5.23
C GLY A 220 4.50 -8.55 -6.59
N GLY A 221 5.82 -8.53 -6.69
CA GLY A 221 6.56 -8.98 -7.86
C GLY A 221 6.74 -7.97 -8.98
N TYR A 222 6.38 -6.69 -8.81
CA TYR A 222 6.77 -5.65 -9.76
C TYR A 222 8.30 -5.49 -9.78
N SER A 223 8.81 -5.21 -10.97
CA SER A 223 10.24 -4.99 -11.24
C SER A 223 10.45 -3.64 -11.92
N THR A 224 11.70 -3.22 -11.97
CA THR A 224 12.17 -2.05 -12.73
C THR A 224 12.55 -2.40 -14.17
N THR A 225 12.51 -3.70 -14.52
CA THR A 225 12.87 -4.20 -15.84
C THR A 225 11.82 -5.19 -16.36
N ASP A 226 11.62 -5.24 -17.67
CA ASP A 226 10.72 -6.20 -18.33
C ASP A 226 11.15 -7.64 -18.09
N ALA A 227 12.46 -7.87 -17.99
CA ALA A 227 13.02 -9.18 -17.69
C ALA A 227 12.87 -9.59 -16.23
N SER A 228 12.30 -8.72 -15.37
CA SER A 228 12.12 -8.97 -13.94
C SER A 228 13.45 -9.42 -13.28
N PHE A 229 13.41 -10.37 -12.34
CA PHE A 229 14.63 -10.87 -11.68
C PHE A 229 15.61 -11.60 -12.61
N ALA A 230 15.27 -11.87 -13.88
CA ALA A 230 16.24 -12.37 -14.83
C ALA A 230 17.32 -11.33 -15.20
N ALA A 231 17.00 -10.04 -15.05
CA ALA A 231 17.98 -8.94 -15.22
C ALA A 231 19.00 -8.87 -14.07
N PHE A 232 18.72 -9.49 -12.92
CA PHE A 232 19.57 -9.47 -11.72
C PHE A 232 20.01 -10.88 -11.33
N PRO A 233 20.91 -11.53 -12.11
CA PRO A 233 21.29 -12.92 -11.86
C PRO A 233 22.14 -13.06 -10.59
N GLY A 234 21.98 -14.20 -9.90
CA GLY A 234 22.82 -14.56 -8.75
C GLY A 234 22.23 -14.14 -7.41
N ALA A 235 23.01 -13.43 -6.59
CA ALA A 235 22.67 -13.14 -5.20
C ALA A 235 21.31 -12.42 -5.00
N PRO A 236 20.90 -11.44 -5.84
CA PRO A 236 19.60 -10.78 -5.66
C PRO A 236 18.41 -11.74 -5.70
N GLN A 237 18.42 -12.75 -6.56
CA GLN A 237 17.35 -13.73 -6.67
C GLN A 237 17.17 -14.53 -5.37
N TYR A 238 18.27 -14.90 -4.71
CA TYR A 238 18.23 -15.60 -3.42
C TYR A 238 17.72 -14.70 -2.30
N VAL A 239 18.08 -13.39 -2.32
CA VAL A 239 17.53 -12.40 -1.38
C VAL A 239 16.02 -12.32 -1.53
N ALA A 240 15.51 -12.20 -2.76
CA ALA A 240 14.06 -12.18 -3.01
C ALA A 240 13.35 -13.42 -2.41
N VAL A 241 13.87 -14.60 -2.70
CA VAL A 241 13.31 -15.88 -2.20
C VAL A 241 13.32 -15.92 -0.66
N ALA A 242 14.43 -15.55 -0.02
CA ALA A 242 14.56 -15.56 1.43
C ALA A 242 13.52 -14.67 2.10
N PHE A 243 13.37 -13.41 1.66
CA PHE A 243 12.41 -12.48 2.24
C PHE A 243 10.94 -12.81 1.93
N MET A 244 10.64 -13.41 0.78
CA MET A 244 9.29 -13.87 0.46
C MET A 244 8.86 -15.10 1.28
N ILE A 245 9.78 -16.03 1.57
CA ILE A 245 9.49 -17.24 2.37
C ILE A 245 9.34 -16.88 3.85
N ASP A 246 10.21 -16.05 4.40
CA ASP A 246 10.19 -15.67 5.81
C ASP A 246 8.87 -14.98 6.20
N ARG A 247 8.32 -14.16 5.35
CA ARG A 247 7.00 -13.55 5.56
C ARG A 247 5.87 -14.60 5.67
N LYS A 248 5.97 -15.72 4.98
CA LYS A 248 4.98 -16.81 5.03
C LYS A 248 5.10 -17.60 6.33
N SER A 249 6.31 -17.86 6.81
CA SER A 249 6.56 -18.60 8.06
C SER A 249 6.19 -17.80 9.30
N THR A 250 6.41 -16.49 9.31
CA THR A 250 6.04 -15.60 10.42
C THR A 250 4.53 -15.55 10.63
N ARG A 251 3.72 -15.71 9.57
CA ARG A 251 2.25 -15.80 9.69
C ARG A 251 1.77 -17.14 10.28
N LEU A 252 2.50 -18.22 10.06
CA LEU A 252 2.14 -19.55 10.58
C LEU A 252 2.50 -19.73 12.06
N ASN A 253 3.49 -19.00 12.58
CA ASN A 253 3.88 -19.06 13.99
C ASN A 253 3.11 -18.10 14.91
N SER A 254 2.24 -17.26 14.36
CA SER A 254 1.39 -16.31 15.11
C SER A 254 -0.04 -16.80 15.33
N SER A 255 -0.35 -18.02 14.91
CA SER A 255 -1.60 -18.75 15.15
C SER A 255 -1.36 -19.82 16.20
#